data_67c295398b99bd704ce3c29cc6a54121
#
_entry.id   67c295398b99bd704ce3c29cc6a54121
#
_cell.length_a   1.000
_cell.length_b   1.000
_cell.length_c   1.000
_cell.angle_alpha   90.00
_cell.angle_beta   90.00
_cell.angle_gamma   90.00
#
_symmetry.space_group_name_H-M   'P 1'
#
loop_
_entity.id
_entity.type
_entity.pdbx_description
1 polymer ?
#
loop_
_entity_poly.entity_id
_entity_poly.type
_entity_poly.pdbx_seq_one_letter_code
_entity_poly.pdbx_strand_id
1 'polypeptide(L)'
;MGPDTTVVLYGGNNNWFACYAYWLLKYRGFDAVRLMDGGRKKWELEERELTTEVPSYAATGFSIPNPERPELRAFRDHVLAAVGSSTFVDVRSPAEFSGETLAPPHLPQEQPYVGGHVPGAKNIPWSSAANEDGSFKAIDELRAIYEGQGVDGGGETIAYCRIGERSSHTWFVLKELLGHGDVKNYDGSWTEYGSLVNAPVERDV
;
A
#
# COMPACT_ATOMS: atom_id res chain seq x y z
N MET A 1 13.56 10.49 -18.85
CA MET A 1 14.34 9.58 -17.97
C MET A 1 15.42 8.91 -18.82
N GLY A 2 16.53 8.54 -18.21
CA GLY A 2 17.63 7.78 -18.81
C GLY A 2 18.05 6.62 -17.89
N PRO A 3 19.03 5.79 -18.33
CA PRO A 3 19.45 4.60 -17.57
C PRO A 3 19.99 4.93 -16.16
N ASP A 4 20.56 6.11 -15.97
CA ASP A 4 21.15 6.52 -14.69
C ASP A 4 20.22 7.43 -13.87
N THR A 5 18.95 7.54 -14.29
CA THR A 5 17.97 8.39 -13.59
C THR A 5 17.49 7.71 -12.31
N THR A 6 17.65 8.37 -11.15
CA THR A 6 16.97 8.01 -9.92
C THR A 6 15.65 8.80 -9.81
N VAL A 7 14.56 8.10 -9.62
CA VAL A 7 13.24 8.70 -9.38
C VAL A 7 13.03 8.85 -7.88
N VAL A 8 12.79 10.08 -7.42
CA VAL A 8 12.41 10.33 -6.02
C VAL A 8 10.93 10.68 -5.99
N LEU A 9 10.15 9.86 -5.29
CA LEU A 9 8.71 10.02 -5.16
C LEU A 9 8.37 10.72 -3.85
N TYR A 10 7.40 11.62 -3.90
CA TYR A 10 6.80 12.25 -2.73
C TYR A 10 5.33 12.57 -3.01
N GLY A 11 4.53 12.70 -1.96
CA GLY A 11 3.10 12.99 -2.09
C GLY A 11 2.53 13.64 -0.84
N GLY A 12 1.24 13.96 -0.89
CA GLY A 12 0.43 14.31 0.28
C GLY A 12 -0.06 13.07 1.02
N ASN A 13 -0.95 13.24 2.01
CA ASN A 13 -1.58 12.17 2.78
C ASN A 13 -0.59 11.09 3.26
N ASN A 14 0.48 11.51 3.94
CA ASN A 14 1.53 10.62 4.45
C ASN A 14 2.12 9.70 3.35
N ASN A 15 2.31 10.21 2.14
CA ASN A 15 2.92 9.49 1.01
C ASN A 15 2.14 8.29 0.46
N TRP A 16 0.87 8.06 0.79
CA TRP A 16 0.21 6.82 0.35
C TRP A 16 0.25 6.63 -1.18
N PHE A 17 -0.02 7.69 -1.98
CA PHE A 17 0.08 7.60 -3.44
C PHE A 17 1.52 7.50 -3.95
N ALA A 18 2.48 8.11 -3.24
CA ALA A 18 3.90 7.94 -3.55
C ALA A 18 4.36 6.50 -3.29
N CYS A 19 3.85 5.85 -2.24
CA CYS A 19 4.06 4.43 -1.98
C CYS A 19 3.43 3.56 -3.07
N TYR A 20 2.26 3.91 -3.60
CA TYR A 20 1.66 3.19 -4.72
C TYR A 20 2.52 3.30 -5.99
N ALA A 21 2.98 4.50 -6.31
CA ALA A 21 3.89 4.70 -7.45
C ALA A 21 5.22 3.96 -7.25
N TYR A 22 5.75 3.95 -6.02
CA TYR A 22 6.95 3.18 -5.68
C TYR A 22 6.75 1.69 -5.93
N TRP A 23 5.69 1.11 -5.34
CA TRP A 23 5.35 -0.30 -5.52
C TRP A 23 5.17 -0.65 -7.00
N LEU A 24 4.43 0.19 -7.76
CA LEU A 24 4.18 -0.05 -9.17
C LEU A 24 5.47 -0.03 -10.01
N LEU A 25 6.39 0.90 -9.73
CA LEU A 25 7.70 0.94 -10.38
C LEU A 25 8.54 -0.28 -10.04
N LYS A 26 8.55 -0.70 -8.76
CA LYS A 26 9.21 -1.95 -8.34
C LYS A 26 8.61 -3.17 -9.03
N TYR A 27 7.27 -3.27 -9.08
CA TYR A 27 6.57 -4.33 -9.80
C TYR A 27 6.97 -4.38 -11.28
N ARG A 28 7.08 -3.21 -11.93
CA ARG A 28 7.52 -3.09 -13.33
C ARG A 28 9.03 -3.33 -13.53
N GLY A 29 9.78 -3.64 -12.50
CA GLY A 29 11.21 -3.93 -12.60
C GLY A 29 12.11 -2.68 -12.54
N PHE A 30 11.61 -1.52 -12.14
CA PHE A 30 12.41 -0.32 -11.99
C PHE A 30 12.95 -0.17 -10.57
N ASP A 31 14.27 -0.30 -10.38
CA ASP A 31 14.92 -0.31 -9.06
C ASP A 31 15.43 1.06 -8.59
N ALA A 32 15.74 1.96 -9.52
CA ALA A 32 16.29 3.26 -9.20
C ALA A 32 15.21 4.24 -8.72
N VAL A 33 14.36 3.80 -7.79
CA VAL A 33 13.28 4.56 -7.18
C VAL A 33 13.54 4.75 -5.70
N ARG A 34 13.19 5.92 -5.17
CA ARG A 34 13.30 6.31 -3.76
C ARG A 34 12.01 6.99 -3.33
N LEU A 35 11.72 6.91 -2.06
CA LEU A 35 10.61 7.64 -1.42
C LEU A 35 11.18 8.72 -0.50
N MET A 36 10.69 9.95 -0.61
CA MET A 36 11.03 11.02 0.30
C MET A 36 10.19 10.89 1.57
N ASP A 37 10.82 10.52 2.68
CA ASP A 37 10.14 10.30 3.96
C ASP A 37 9.46 11.59 4.47
N GLY A 38 8.20 11.48 4.90
CA GLY A 38 7.36 12.62 5.29
C GLY A 38 6.71 13.36 4.12
N GLY A 39 7.21 13.15 2.90
CA GLY A 39 6.63 13.68 1.66
C GLY A 39 6.41 15.20 1.70
N ARG A 40 5.36 15.65 1.02
CA ARG A 40 5.00 17.06 0.94
C ARG A 40 4.65 17.66 2.32
N LYS A 41 4.00 16.90 3.19
CA LYS A 41 3.58 17.39 4.50
C LYS A 41 4.78 17.85 5.35
N LYS A 42 5.80 17.00 5.44
CA LYS A 42 7.02 17.33 6.19
C LYS A 42 7.80 18.48 5.54
N TRP A 43 7.87 18.50 4.20
CA TRP A 43 8.49 19.59 3.44
C TRP A 43 7.87 20.95 3.80
N GLU A 44 6.53 21.02 3.86
CA GLU A 44 5.80 22.24 4.23
C GLU A 44 5.99 22.60 5.72
N LEU A 45 5.97 21.62 6.62
CA LEU A 45 6.23 21.84 8.05
C LEU A 45 7.64 22.34 8.34
N GLU A 46 8.62 21.98 7.51
CA GLU A 46 10.00 22.46 7.57
C GLU A 46 10.19 23.81 6.82
N GLU A 47 9.09 24.43 6.37
CA GLU A 47 9.10 25.72 5.65
C GLU A 47 10.04 25.73 4.43
N ARG A 48 10.21 24.60 3.75
CA ARG A 48 11.06 24.49 2.57
C ARG A 48 10.41 25.16 1.36
N GLU A 49 11.25 25.63 0.44
CA GLU A 49 10.81 26.36 -0.75
C GLU A 49 9.87 25.52 -1.63
N LEU A 50 8.79 26.17 -2.09
CA LEU A 50 7.84 25.67 -3.06
C LEU A 50 7.87 26.57 -4.29
N THR A 51 7.67 25.97 -5.47
CA THR A 51 7.56 26.71 -6.73
C THR A 51 6.28 26.33 -7.48
N THR A 52 5.75 27.28 -8.25
CA THR A 52 4.67 27.04 -9.22
C THR A 52 5.22 26.81 -10.62
N GLU A 53 6.53 26.86 -10.83
CA GLU A 53 7.14 26.57 -12.11
C GLU A 53 6.90 25.10 -12.50
N VAL A 54 6.43 24.89 -13.72
CA VAL A 54 6.27 23.55 -14.29
C VAL A 54 7.43 23.31 -15.25
N PRO A 55 8.42 22.49 -14.83
CA PRO A 55 9.56 22.22 -15.69
C PRO A 55 9.15 21.42 -16.93
N SER A 56 9.75 21.70 -18.06
CA SER A 56 9.55 20.97 -19.32
C SER A 56 10.83 20.24 -19.70
N TYR A 57 10.68 18.98 -20.05
CA TYR A 57 11.80 18.13 -20.45
C TYR A 57 11.51 17.48 -21.81
N ALA A 58 12.55 17.30 -22.61
CA ALA A 58 12.45 16.54 -23.86
C ALA A 58 12.08 15.07 -23.57
N ALA A 59 11.22 14.50 -24.42
CA ALA A 59 10.93 13.07 -24.36
C ALA A 59 12.20 12.25 -24.64
N THR A 60 12.31 11.10 -23.95
CA THR A 60 13.41 10.15 -24.15
C THR A 60 12.86 8.79 -24.58
N GLY A 61 13.68 7.99 -25.26
CA GLY A 61 13.35 6.60 -25.63
C GLY A 61 13.59 5.60 -24.50
N PHE A 62 13.67 6.04 -23.23
CA PHE A 62 13.95 5.13 -22.12
C PHE A 62 12.80 4.13 -21.92
N SER A 63 13.17 2.87 -21.74
CA SER A 63 12.29 1.78 -21.29
C SER A 63 12.88 1.12 -20.06
N ILE A 64 12.01 0.58 -19.20
CA ILE A 64 12.45 -0.16 -18.01
C ILE A 64 13.18 -1.44 -18.47
N PRO A 65 14.45 -1.66 -18.05
CA PRO A 65 15.28 -2.73 -18.59
C PRO A 65 14.98 -4.12 -18.02
N ASN A 66 14.39 -4.19 -16.84
CA ASN A 66 14.14 -5.46 -16.15
C ASN A 66 12.72 -5.97 -16.40
N PRO A 67 12.48 -7.29 -16.32
CA PRO A 67 11.14 -7.85 -16.39
C PRO A 67 10.27 -7.44 -15.19
N GLU A 68 8.97 -7.58 -15.34
CA GLU A 68 8.02 -7.42 -14.23
C GLU A 68 8.31 -8.43 -13.11
N ARG A 69 7.92 -8.06 -11.90
CA ARG A 69 8.07 -8.84 -10.66
C ARG A 69 6.72 -9.29 -10.13
N PRO A 70 6.13 -10.34 -10.70
CA PRO A 70 4.79 -10.81 -10.31
C PRO A 70 4.68 -11.21 -8.84
N GLU A 71 5.79 -11.55 -8.20
CA GLU A 71 5.86 -11.87 -6.77
C GLU A 71 5.53 -10.68 -5.85
N LEU A 72 5.49 -9.46 -6.35
CA LEU A 72 5.15 -8.27 -5.55
C LEU A 72 3.66 -7.91 -5.60
N ARG A 73 2.87 -8.63 -6.42
CA ARG A 73 1.45 -8.35 -6.63
C ARG A 73 0.62 -9.61 -6.43
N ALA A 74 -0.50 -9.50 -5.71
CA ALA A 74 -1.52 -10.54 -5.68
C ALA A 74 -2.66 -10.17 -6.63
N PHE A 75 -3.10 -11.13 -7.42
CA PHE A 75 -4.30 -11.04 -8.23
C PHE A 75 -5.44 -11.83 -7.57
N ARG A 76 -6.67 -11.54 -7.96
CA ARG A 76 -7.89 -12.12 -7.42
C ARG A 76 -7.81 -13.63 -7.18
N ASP A 77 -7.38 -14.40 -8.17
CA ASP A 77 -7.39 -15.87 -8.08
C ASP A 77 -6.38 -16.37 -7.06
N HIS A 78 -5.22 -15.70 -6.95
CA HIS A 78 -4.23 -15.95 -5.90
C HIS A 78 -4.79 -15.62 -4.51
N VAL A 79 -5.44 -14.46 -4.37
CA VAL A 79 -6.06 -14.01 -3.11
C VAL A 79 -7.11 -15.03 -2.63
N LEU A 80 -8.00 -15.47 -3.51
CA LEU A 80 -9.02 -16.48 -3.18
C LEU A 80 -8.40 -17.81 -2.73
N ALA A 81 -7.33 -18.25 -3.39
CA ALA A 81 -6.63 -19.49 -3.03
C ALA A 81 -5.83 -19.38 -1.72
N ALA A 82 -5.40 -18.18 -1.35
CA ALA A 82 -4.59 -17.90 -0.17
C ALA A 82 -5.40 -17.77 1.13
N VAL A 83 -6.74 -17.67 1.06
CA VAL A 83 -7.60 -17.57 2.26
C VAL A 83 -7.37 -18.79 3.17
N GLY A 84 -7.06 -18.52 4.44
CA GLY A 84 -6.76 -19.54 5.46
C GLY A 84 -5.36 -20.11 5.43
N SER A 85 -4.48 -19.71 4.48
CA SER A 85 -3.09 -20.17 4.40
C SER A 85 -2.07 -19.05 4.46
N SER A 86 -2.41 -17.85 4.02
CA SER A 86 -1.55 -16.66 4.05
C SER A 86 -2.02 -15.65 5.07
N THR A 87 -1.13 -14.75 5.50
CA THR A 87 -1.47 -13.63 6.37
C THR A 87 -2.07 -12.50 5.54
N PHE A 88 -3.31 -12.11 5.84
CA PHE A 88 -3.95 -10.95 5.23
C PHE A 88 -3.88 -9.75 6.18
N VAL A 89 -3.48 -8.59 5.63
CA VAL A 89 -3.48 -7.31 6.35
C VAL A 89 -4.46 -6.36 5.66
N ASP A 90 -5.60 -6.14 6.30
CA ASP A 90 -6.57 -5.12 5.91
C ASP A 90 -6.15 -3.80 6.53
N VAL A 91 -5.79 -2.84 5.69
CA VAL A 91 -5.27 -1.56 6.13
C VAL A 91 -6.33 -0.46 6.19
N ARG A 92 -7.60 -0.82 5.97
CA ARG A 92 -8.73 0.10 6.05
C ARG A 92 -9.04 0.47 7.52
N SER A 93 -9.96 1.40 7.69
CA SER A 93 -10.45 1.73 9.03
C SER A 93 -11.18 0.55 9.69
N PRO A 94 -11.27 0.49 11.03
CA PRO A 94 -12.05 -0.53 11.72
C PRO A 94 -13.51 -0.62 11.26
N ALA A 95 -14.16 0.52 10.95
CA ALA A 95 -15.54 0.54 10.45
C ALA A 95 -15.68 -0.05 9.04
N GLU A 96 -14.66 0.11 8.17
CA GLU A 96 -14.62 -0.57 6.87
C GLU A 96 -14.37 -2.09 7.05
N PHE A 97 -13.50 -2.45 7.98
CA PHE A 97 -13.14 -3.84 8.29
C PHE A 97 -14.33 -4.62 8.86
N SER A 98 -15.00 -4.08 9.87
CA SER A 98 -16.18 -4.72 10.47
C SER A 98 -17.36 -4.89 9.50
N GLY A 99 -17.43 -4.06 8.46
CA GLY A 99 -18.54 -4.00 7.52
C GLY A 99 -19.61 -2.98 7.90
N GLU A 100 -19.38 -2.17 8.93
CA GLU A 100 -20.25 -1.04 9.29
C GLU A 100 -20.33 -0.01 8.17
N THR A 101 -19.22 0.26 7.50
CA THR A 101 -19.17 1.13 6.31
C THR A 101 -18.54 0.42 5.12
N LEU A 102 -19.03 0.71 3.92
CA LEU A 102 -18.45 0.16 2.68
C LEU A 102 -17.17 0.92 2.28
N ALA A 103 -17.15 2.22 2.50
CA ALA A 103 -16.02 3.10 2.20
C ALA A 103 -16.17 4.44 2.93
N PRO A 104 -15.08 5.22 3.06
CA PRO A 104 -15.14 6.56 3.62
C PRO A 104 -16.13 7.47 2.85
N PRO A 105 -17.08 8.17 3.53
CA PRO A 105 -18.13 8.94 2.87
C PRO A 105 -17.62 10.08 1.97
N HIS A 106 -16.41 10.59 2.26
CA HIS A 106 -15.79 11.70 1.51
C HIS A 106 -15.02 11.24 0.26
N LEU A 107 -15.01 9.92 -0.02
CA LEU A 107 -14.36 9.35 -1.20
C LEU A 107 -15.43 8.72 -2.11
N PRO A 108 -16.06 9.53 -3.01
CA PRO A 108 -17.11 9.05 -3.91
C PRO A 108 -16.49 8.24 -5.07
N GLN A 109 -16.18 6.99 -4.82
CA GLN A 109 -15.66 6.04 -5.80
C GLN A 109 -16.58 4.82 -5.85
N GLU A 110 -16.28 3.86 -6.73
CA GLU A 110 -16.98 2.59 -6.78
C GLU A 110 -17.03 1.94 -5.39
N GLN A 111 -18.20 1.46 -5.04
CA GLN A 111 -18.44 0.75 -3.77
C GLN A 111 -18.35 -0.75 -4.00
N PRO A 112 -17.82 -1.52 -3.03
CA PRO A 112 -17.96 -2.97 -3.01
C PRO A 112 -19.43 -3.34 -2.83
N TYR A 113 -19.81 -4.53 -3.29
CA TYR A 113 -21.17 -5.02 -3.14
C TYR A 113 -21.51 -5.39 -1.69
N VAL A 114 -20.53 -5.89 -0.95
CA VAL A 114 -20.67 -6.26 0.47
C VAL A 114 -19.63 -5.59 1.37
N GLY A 115 -20.00 -5.31 2.62
CA GLY A 115 -19.08 -4.91 3.68
C GLY A 115 -18.41 -6.10 4.34
N GLY A 116 -17.35 -5.87 5.12
CA GLY A 116 -16.59 -6.89 5.85
C GLY A 116 -15.14 -6.98 5.39
N HIS A 117 -14.53 -8.15 5.60
CA HIS A 117 -13.10 -8.39 5.32
C HIS A 117 -12.84 -9.82 4.84
N VAL A 118 -11.64 -10.07 4.33
CA VAL A 118 -11.14 -11.42 3.98
C VAL A 118 -11.06 -12.25 5.26
N PRO A 119 -11.58 -13.50 5.30
CA PRO A 119 -11.56 -14.34 6.48
C PRO A 119 -10.17 -14.47 7.11
N GLY A 120 -10.10 -14.21 8.42
CA GLY A 120 -8.85 -14.27 9.20
C GLY A 120 -7.90 -13.08 9.00
N ALA A 121 -8.28 -12.06 8.25
CA ALA A 121 -7.45 -10.88 8.05
C ALA A 121 -7.20 -10.11 9.37
N LYS A 122 -6.04 -9.49 9.46
CA LYS A 122 -5.67 -8.59 10.57
C LYS A 122 -5.98 -7.15 10.18
N ASN A 123 -6.76 -6.44 10.98
CA ASN A 123 -7.00 -5.02 10.76
C ASN A 123 -5.86 -4.19 11.36
N ILE A 124 -5.02 -3.65 10.51
CA ILE A 124 -3.94 -2.74 10.88
C ILE A 124 -4.06 -1.50 9.99
N PRO A 125 -4.74 -0.45 10.44
CA PRO A 125 -4.93 0.75 9.65
C PRO A 125 -3.60 1.33 9.16
N TRP A 126 -3.49 1.63 7.87
CA TRP A 126 -2.25 2.11 7.25
C TRP A 126 -1.64 3.33 7.96
N SER A 127 -2.49 4.22 8.48
CA SER A 127 -2.07 5.43 9.20
C SER A 127 -1.35 5.15 10.51
N SER A 128 -1.49 3.94 11.08
CA SER A 128 -0.78 3.54 12.29
C SER A 128 0.75 3.54 12.12
N ALA A 129 1.23 3.44 10.88
CA ALA A 129 2.65 3.41 10.57
C ALA A 129 3.25 4.81 10.32
N ALA A 130 2.45 5.87 10.36
CA ALA A 130 2.89 7.24 10.09
C ALA A 130 2.90 8.10 11.37
N ASN A 131 3.86 9.01 11.45
CA ASN A 131 3.92 10.09 12.41
C ASN A 131 3.02 11.27 11.97
N GLU A 132 2.81 12.21 12.89
CA GLU A 132 2.02 13.42 12.60
C GLU A 132 2.61 14.29 11.48
N ASP A 133 3.94 14.28 11.30
CA ASP A 133 4.61 15.01 10.23
C ASP A 133 4.56 14.28 8.86
N GLY A 134 3.95 13.11 8.82
CA GLY A 134 3.82 12.28 7.62
C GLY A 134 5.00 11.35 7.36
N SER A 135 6.04 11.36 8.19
CA SER A 135 7.14 10.40 8.12
C SER A 135 6.70 9.02 8.64
N PHE A 136 7.43 7.99 8.27
CA PHE A 136 7.24 6.67 8.88
C PHE A 136 7.68 6.68 10.34
N LYS A 137 7.03 5.86 11.16
CA LYS A 137 7.47 5.59 12.52
C LYS A 137 8.84 4.91 12.54
N ALA A 138 9.53 4.97 13.70
CA ALA A 138 10.79 4.26 13.89
C ALA A 138 10.62 2.74 13.66
N ILE A 139 11.68 2.07 13.20
CA ILE A 139 11.65 0.64 12.84
C ILE A 139 11.14 -0.22 14.00
N ASP A 140 11.54 0.07 15.23
CA ASP A 140 11.11 -0.73 16.40
C ASP A 140 9.62 -0.51 16.72
N GLU A 141 9.09 0.70 16.51
CA GLU A 141 7.66 0.97 16.64
C GLU A 141 6.85 0.27 15.55
N LEU A 142 7.34 0.31 14.28
CA LEU A 142 6.72 -0.41 13.16
C LEU A 142 6.70 -1.91 13.45
N ARG A 143 7.82 -2.46 13.89
CA ARG A 143 7.91 -3.88 14.26
C ARG A 143 6.90 -4.24 15.34
N ALA A 144 6.81 -3.46 16.41
CA ALA A 144 5.84 -3.69 17.49
C ALA A 144 4.38 -3.65 17.00
N ILE A 145 4.04 -2.77 16.06
CA ILE A 145 2.69 -2.68 15.48
C ILE A 145 2.34 -3.96 14.73
N TYR A 146 3.21 -4.45 13.85
CA TYR A 146 2.90 -5.57 12.97
C TYR A 146 3.10 -6.94 13.66
N GLU A 147 4.22 -7.16 14.34
CA GLU A 147 4.49 -8.40 15.07
C GLU A 147 3.49 -8.59 16.24
N GLY A 148 3.07 -7.50 16.90
CA GLY A 148 2.03 -7.53 17.93
C GLY A 148 0.68 -8.05 17.44
N GLN A 149 0.44 -8.05 16.12
CA GLN A 149 -0.73 -8.61 15.46
C GLN A 149 -0.44 -9.95 14.75
N GLY A 150 0.75 -10.51 14.93
CA GLY A 150 1.17 -11.76 14.30
C GLY A 150 1.59 -11.62 12.83
N VAL A 151 2.01 -10.42 12.41
CA VAL A 151 2.56 -10.15 11.08
C VAL A 151 4.07 -9.99 11.21
N ASP A 152 4.78 -11.11 11.25
CA ASP A 152 6.20 -11.22 11.60
C ASP A 152 7.13 -11.53 10.40
N GLY A 153 6.55 -11.68 9.21
CA GLY A 153 7.30 -12.01 7.98
C GLY A 153 7.67 -13.48 7.83
N GLY A 154 7.16 -14.37 8.70
CA GLY A 154 7.42 -15.80 8.65
C GLY A 154 6.77 -16.54 7.47
N GLY A 155 5.96 -15.87 6.66
CA GLY A 155 5.28 -16.43 5.50
C GLY A 155 4.77 -15.37 4.55
N GLU A 156 3.96 -15.79 3.57
CA GLU A 156 3.32 -14.85 2.64
C GLU A 156 2.38 -13.89 3.39
N THR A 157 2.55 -12.60 3.11
CA THR A 157 1.68 -11.54 3.59
C THR A 157 1.06 -10.80 2.41
N ILE A 158 -0.27 -10.70 2.39
CA ILE A 158 -1.02 -9.97 1.37
C ILE A 158 -1.68 -8.75 2.01
N ALA A 159 -1.22 -7.56 1.64
CA ALA A 159 -1.82 -6.30 2.08
C ALA A 159 -2.91 -5.87 1.09
N TYR A 160 -4.05 -5.41 1.60
CA TYR A 160 -5.13 -4.87 0.79
C TYR A 160 -5.83 -3.71 1.50
N CYS A 161 -6.46 -2.85 0.71
CA CYS A 161 -7.29 -1.77 1.25
C CYS A 161 -8.64 -1.71 0.50
N ARG A 162 -8.98 -0.55 -0.07
CA ARG A 162 -10.14 -0.39 -0.94
C ARG A 162 -9.79 -0.57 -2.42
N ILE A 163 -8.72 0.08 -2.92
CA ILE A 163 -8.28 0.09 -4.32
C ILE A 163 -6.75 0.00 -4.48
N GLY A 164 -5.99 -0.41 -3.45
CA GLY A 164 -4.58 -0.74 -3.52
C GLY A 164 -3.57 0.35 -3.12
N GLU A 165 -3.97 1.62 -3.00
CA GLU A 165 -3.05 2.70 -2.72
C GLU A 165 -2.65 2.81 -1.24
N ARG A 166 -3.61 2.67 -0.30
CA ARG A 166 -3.31 2.63 1.15
C ARG A 166 -2.52 1.39 1.51
N SER A 167 -2.82 0.26 0.90
CA SER A 167 -2.10 -1.01 1.12
C SER A 167 -0.69 -0.99 0.56
N SER A 168 -0.40 -0.16 -0.45
CA SER A 168 0.97 0.05 -0.91
C SER A 168 1.85 0.74 0.12
N HIS A 169 1.28 1.59 0.99
CA HIS A 169 2.01 2.18 2.12
C HIS A 169 2.41 1.08 3.12
N THR A 170 1.50 0.20 3.48
CA THR A 170 1.79 -0.95 4.34
C THR A 170 2.76 -1.94 3.67
N TRP A 171 2.59 -2.20 2.37
CA TRP A 171 3.54 -3.00 1.61
C TRP A 171 4.96 -2.43 1.69
N PHE A 172 5.12 -1.10 1.53
CA PHE A 172 6.42 -0.43 1.67
C PHE A 172 7.01 -0.63 3.07
N VAL A 173 6.20 -0.49 4.12
CA VAL A 173 6.65 -0.72 5.50
C VAL A 173 7.13 -2.16 5.68
N LEU A 174 6.31 -3.14 5.32
CA LEU A 174 6.63 -4.56 5.54
C LEU A 174 7.81 -5.00 4.68
N LYS A 175 7.80 -4.65 3.38
CA LYS A 175 8.80 -5.10 2.42
C LYS A 175 10.12 -4.36 2.54
N GLU A 176 10.08 -3.02 2.53
CA GLU A 176 11.28 -2.19 2.39
C GLU A 176 11.86 -1.75 3.74
N LEU A 177 11.02 -1.50 4.75
CA LEU A 177 11.48 -1.04 6.06
C LEU A 177 11.71 -2.19 7.04
N LEU A 178 10.82 -3.17 7.09
CA LEU A 178 10.95 -4.32 8.00
C LEU A 178 11.65 -5.53 7.34
N GLY A 179 11.82 -5.54 6.02
CA GLY A 179 12.59 -6.56 5.30
C GLY A 179 11.87 -7.91 5.17
N HIS A 180 10.53 -7.95 5.24
CA HIS A 180 9.78 -9.19 5.05
C HIS A 180 9.98 -9.76 3.65
N GLY A 181 10.22 -11.07 3.56
CA GLY A 181 10.59 -11.74 2.31
C GLY A 181 9.49 -11.81 1.28
N ASP A 182 8.29 -12.22 1.66
CA ASP A 182 7.15 -12.46 0.77
C ASP A 182 5.97 -11.56 1.12
N VAL A 183 5.95 -10.36 0.55
CA VAL A 183 4.88 -9.37 0.74
C VAL A 183 4.31 -8.97 -0.60
N LYS A 184 3.01 -9.13 -0.76
CA LYS A 184 2.26 -8.76 -1.96
C LYS A 184 1.27 -7.65 -1.68
N ASN A 185 1.08 -6.75 -2.63
CA ASN A 185 -0.03 -5.82 -2.64
C ASN A 185 -1.15 -6.38 -3.53
N TYR A 186 -2.35 -6.48 -2.97
CA TYR A 186 -3.57 -6.78 -3.73
C TYR A 186 -4.25 -5.46 -4.10
N ASP A 187 -3.97 -4.95 -5.27
CA ASP A 187 -4.46 -3.65 -5.71
C ASP A 187 -5.93 -3.66 -6.19
N GLY A 188 -6.49 -4.80 -6.57
CA GLY A 188 -7.95 -4.96 -6.73
C GLY A 188 -8.71 -4.70 -5.42
N SER A 189 -8.11 -5.10 -4.31
CA SER A 189 -8.54 -4.77 -2.95
C SER A 189 -10.01 -5.08 -2.67
N TRP A 190 -10.63 -4.38 -1.70
CA TRP A 190 -12.00 -4.66 -1.30
C TRP A 190 -13.03 -4.29 -2.37
N THR A 191 -12.76 -3.31 -3.21
CA THR A 191 -13.64 -2.97 -4.34
C THR A 191 -13.82 -4.17 -5.29
N GLU A 192 -12.75 -4.91 -5.58
CA GLU A 192 -12.84 -6.15 -6.34
C GLU A 192 -13.37 -7.29 -5.47
N TYR A 193 -12.72 -7.61 -4.36
CA TYR A 193 -13.03 -8.77 -3.53
C TYR A 193 -14.46 -8.76 -2.99
N GLY A 194 -14.91 -7.64 -2.41
CA GLY A 194 -16.26 -7.47 -1.88
C GLY A 194 -17.36 -7.39 -2.94
N SER A 195 -17.00 -7.46 -4.23
CA SER A 195 -17.94 -7.53 -5.36
C SER A 195 -17.97 -8.90 -6.03
N LEU A 196 -17.14 -9.84 -5.59
CA LEU A 196 -17.09 -11.18 -6.13
C LEU A 196 -18.28 -12.02 -5.61
N VAL A 197 -18.90 -12.75 -6.51
CA VAL A 197 -19.95 -13.72 -6.15
C VAL A 197 -19.31 -14.93 -5.47
N ASN A 198 -19.82 -15.34 -4.32
CA ASN A 198 -19.33 -16.46 -3.51
C ASN A 198 -17.92 -16.32 -2.92
N ALA A 199 -17.31 -15.15 -2.92
CA ALA A 199 -16.11 -14.95 -2.12
C ALA A 199 -16.43 -15.08 -0.62
N PRO A 200 -15.61 -15.79 0.17
CA PRO A 200 -15.82 -15.88 1.61
C PRO A 200 -15.57 -14.51 2.27
N VAL A 201 -16.48 -14.08 3.12
CA VAL A 201 -16.43 -12.77 3.80
C VAL A 201 -16.73 -12.95 5.27
N GLU A 202 -15.91 -12.33 6.15
CA GLU A 202 -16.19 -12.16 7.56
C GLU A 202 -16.67 -10.75 7.87
N ARG A 203 -17.48 -10.61 8.94
CA ARG A 203 -18.00 -9.35 9.46
C ARG A 203 -18.04 -9.40 10.98
N ASP A 204 -17.71 -8.28 11.61
CA ASP A 204 -17.72 -8.13 13.06
C ASP A 204 -18.91 -7.28 13.56
N VAL A 205 -20.03 -7.29 12.83
CA VAL A 205 -21.28 -6.58 13.10
C VAL A 205 -22.40 -7.54 13.47
#